data_47dae4a96abd480e6ceb44252cb618a0
#
_entry.id   47dae4a96abd480e6ceb44252cb618a0
#
_cell.length_a   1.000
_cell.length_b   1.000
_cell.length_c   1.000
_cell.angle_alpha   90.00
_cell.angle_beta   90.00
_cell.angle_gamma   90.00
#
_symmetry.space_group_name_H-M   'P 1'
#
loop_
_entity.id
_entity.type
_entity.pdbx_description
1 polymer ?
#
loop_
_entity_poly.entity_id
_entity_poly.type
_entity_poly.pdbx_seq_one_letter_code
_entity_poly.pdbx_strand_id
1 'polypeptide(L)'
;KEGESGHSIFFLLSGEISVTKSLTLSTNKDQAKDNREKEFIRYKSEDNIVIGEVSLFSIDHKRTASAKALINSDIGAINKKDFFNICNANNEVGYKVLKNLIGIITEKLIDTNHQVLKLTTAFSLLIDN
;
A
#
# COMPACT_ATOMS: atom_id res chain seq x y z
N LYS A 1 4.69 7.29 -6.68
CA LYS A 1 5.70 7.20 -5.59
C LYS A 1 5.07 7.54 -4.25
N GLU A 2 5.71 7.10 -3.16
CA GLU A 2 5.31 7.46 -1.79
C GLU A 2 5.28 8.99 -1.61
N GLY A 3 4.24 9.49 -0.95
CA GLY A 3 4.03 10.93 -0.69
C GLY A 3 3.41 11.72 -1.84
N GLU A 4 3.38 11.17 -3.06
CA GLU A 4 2.67 11.79 -4.18
C GLU A 4 1.15 11.68 -3.99
N SER A 5 0.41 12.66 -4.49
CA SER A 5 -1.05 12.58 -4.52
C SER A 5 -1.51 11.55 -5.57
N GLY A 6 -2.52 10.76 -5.22
CA GLY A 6 -3.03 9.74 -6.12
C GLY A 6 -4.53 9.52 -5.96
N HIS A 7 -5.24 9.53 -7.07
CA HIS A 7 -6.69 9.38 -7.12
C HIS A 7 -7.12 8.11 -7.88
N SER A 8 -6.23 7.14 -7.97
CA SER A 8 -6.51 5.88 -8.67
C SER A 8 -6.07 4.68 -7.85
N ILE A 9 -6.78 3.59 -8.00
CA ILE A 9 -6.35 2.26 -7.57
C ILE A 9 -5.82 1.49 -8.78
N PHE A 10 -4.93 0.57 -8.51
CA PHE A 10 -4.24 -0.23 -9.52
C PHE A 10 -4.40 -1.71 -9.25
N PHE A 11 -4.52 -2.48 -10.32
CA PHE A 11 -4.62 -3.94 -10.29
C PHE A 11 -3.46 -4.51 -11.11
N LEU A 12 -2.72 -5.44 -10.55
CA LEU A 12 -1.67 -6.14 -11.29
C LEU A 12 -2.31 -7.25 -12.12
N LEU A 13 -2.34 -7.05 -13.44
CA LEU A 13 -2.96 -8.00 -14.39
C LEU A 13 -1.96 -9.05 -14.83
N SER A 14 -0.71 -8.68 -15.06
CA SER A 14 0.39 -9.59 -15.36
C SER A 14 1.71 -9.00 -14.88
N GLY A 15 2.71 -9.87 -14.68
CA GLY A 15 4.04 -9.45 -14.27
C GLY A 15 4.29 -9.51 -12.77
N GLU A 16 5.22 -8.69 -12.31
CA GLU A 16 5.69 -8.67 -10.92
C GLU A 16 6.04 -7.24 -10.49
N ILE A 17 5.61 -6.87 -9.31
CA ILE A 17 5.89 -5.55 -8.72
C ILE A 17 6.52 -5.68 -7.34
N SER A 18 7.32 -4.69 -6.98
CA SER A 18 7.85 -4.47 -5.64
C SER A 18 7.16 -3.27 -5.01
N VAL A 19 6.76 -3.41 -3.77
CA VAL A 19 6.23 -2.32 -2.95
C VAL A 19 7.28 -1.95 -1.90
N THR A 20 7.70 -0.69 -1.91
CA THR A 20 8.75 -0.15 -1.04
C THR A 20 8.25 1.03 -0.24
N LYS A 21 8.88 1.29 0.87
CA LYS A 21 8.65 2.45 1.72
C LYS A 21 9.97 3.06 2.15
N SER A 22 10.03 4.39 2.18
CA SER A 22 11.22 5.12 2.61
C SER A 22 11.41 4.99 4.12
N LEU A 23 12.65 4.79 4.54
CA LEU A 23 13.04 4.90 5.94
C LEU A 23 13.22 6.39 6.27
N THR A 24 12.27 6.97 6.99
CA THR A 24 12.42 8.32 7.53
C THR A 24 13.10 8.25 8.89
N LEU A 25 14.42 8.23 8.91
CA LEU A 25 15.19 8.56 10.11
C LEU A 25 15.34 10.07 10.15
N SER A 26 14.51 10.76 10.93
CA SER A 26 14.77 12.14 11.29
C SER A 26 15.84 12.18 12.37
N THR A 27 17.10 12.10 11.97
CA THR A 27 18.20 12.49 12.85
C THR A 27 18.27 14.02 12.85
N ASN A 28 17.93 14.62 13.97
CA ASN A 28 18.24 16.02 14.25
C ASN A 28 19.75 16.23 14.10
N LYS A 29 20.14 16.99 13.13
CA LYS A 29 21.43 17.55 12.70
C LYS A 29 21.93 16.93 11.40
N ASP A 30 21.95 17.83 10.39
CA ASP A 30 22.52 17.69 9.05
C ASP A 30 21.75 16.80 8.05
N GLN A 31 20.83 17.43 7.41
CA GLN A 31 20.37 17.50 6.01
C GLN A 31 20.73 16.38 4.99
N ALA A 32 21.09 15.20 5.38
CA ALA A 32 21.06 14.07 4.50
C ALA A 32 19.78 13.27 4.80
N LYS A 33 18.71 13.54 4.05
CA LYS A 33 17.56 12.63 4.01
C LYS A 33 18.08 11.26 3.59
N ASP A 34 18.02 10.29 4.49
CA ASP A 34 18.29 8.90 4.15
C ASP A 34 17.14 8.44 3.22
N ASN A 35 17.39 8.50 1.92
CA ASN A 35 16.45 8.13 0.88
C ASN A 35 16.47 6.63 0.57
N ARG A 36 17.02 5.81 1.46
CA ARG A 36 17.01 4.35 1.25
C ARG A 36 15.58 3.84 1.30
N GLU A 37 15.17 3.23 0.20
CA GLU A 37 13.92 2.51 0.11
C GLU A 37 14.12 1.09 0.65
N LYS A 38 13.27 0.69 1.57
CA LYS A 38 13.20 -0.70 2.02
C LYS A 38 12.10 -1.40 1.27
N GLU A 39 12.44 -2.46 0.57
CA GLU A 39 11.47 -3.35 -0.04
C GLU A 39 10.66 -4.06 1.05
N PHE A 40 9.32 -3.88 1.00
CA PHE A 40 8.42 -4.55 1.93
C PHE A 40 7.97 -5.90 1.42
N ILE A 41 7.41 -5.93 0.21
CA ILE A 41 6.80 -7.13 -0.37
C ILE A 41 6.96 -7.09 -1.88
N ARG A 42 7.12 -8.28 -2.47
CA ARG A 42 6.95 -8.55 -3.89
C ARG A 42 5.62 -9.21 -4.13
N TYR A 43 4.95 -8.77 -5.18
CA TYR A 43 3.67 -9.32 -5.60
C TYR A 43 3.73 -9.79 -7.04
N LYS A 44 3.11 -10.93 -7.30
CA LYS A 44 2.85 -11.46 -8.64
C LYS A 44 1.38 -11.30 -9.00
N SER A 45 1.05 -11.42 -10.28
CA SER A 45 -0.34 -11.30 -10.73
C SER A 45 -1.28 -12.31 -10.08
N GLU A 46 -0.78 -13.51 -9.76
CA GLU A 46 -1.55 -14.56 -9.10
C GLU A 46 -2.00 -14.18 -7.67
N ASP A 47 -1.35 -13.19 -7.06
CA ASP A 47 -1.70 -12.71 -5.72
C ASP A 47 -2.98 -11.86 -5.72
N ASN A 48 -3.50 -11.49 -6.89
CA ASN A 48 -4.74 -10.71 -7.08
C ASN A 48 -4.77 -9.43 -6.23
N ILE A 49 -3.66 -8.68 -6.23
CA ILE A 49 -3.51 -7.52 -5.36
C ILE A 49 -4.12 -6.25 -5.94
N VAL A 50 -4.52 -5.39 -5.03
CA VAL A 50 -4.90 -4.00 -5.29
C VAL A 50 -3.89 -3.08 -4.62
N ILE A 51 -3.49 -2.02 -5.32
CA ILE A 51 -2.54 -1.02 -4.83
C ILE A 51 -3.18 0.35 -4.91
N GLY A 52 -2.90 1.18 -3.90
CA GLY A 52 -3.35 2.57 -3.86
C GLY A 52 -4.74 2.76 -3.25
N GLU A 53 -5.30 1.73 -2.66
CA GLU A 53 -6.59 1.77 -1.96
C GLU A 53 -6.59 2.79 -0.80
N VAL A 54 -5.49 2.90 -0.07
CA VAL A 54 -5.36 3.85 1.03
C VAL A 54 -5.53 5.29 0.55
N SER A 55 -4.84 5.68 -0.51
CA SER A 55 -4.96 7.04 -1.06
C SER A 55 -6.32 7.33 -1.70
N LEU A 56 -7.05 6.30 -2.13
CA LEU A 56 -8.40 6.45 -2.65
C LEU A 56 -9.38 6.88 -1.55
N PHE A 57 -9.24 6.31 -0.36
CA PHE A 57 -10.16 6.52 0.77
C PHE A 57 -9.64 7.53 1.79
N SER A 58 -8.33 7.82 1.84
CA SER A 58 -7.77 8.80 2.76
C SER A 58 -8.13 10.25 2.37
N ILE A 59 -8.15 11.12 3.36
CA ILE A 59 -8.50 12.53 3.19
C ILE A 59 -7.43 13.28 2.37
N ASP A 60 -6.17 13.00 2.62
CA ASP A 60 -5.05 13.68 1.98
C ASP A 60 -4.65 13.06 0.62
N HIS A 61 -5.22 11.93 0.26
CA HIS A 61 -4.97 11.21 -1.00
C HIS A 61 -3.49 10.90 -1.28
N LYS A 62 -2.64 10.89 -0.26
CA LYS A 62 -1.22 10.61 -0.43
C LYS A 62 -0.93 9.11 -0.56
N ARG A 63 0.01 8.78 -1.42
CA ARG A 63 0.53 7.42 -1.55
C ARG A 63 1.35 7.05 -0.32
N THR A 64 1.03 5.92 0.29
CA THR A 64 1.70 5.43 1.51
C THR A 64 2.94 4.58 1.23
N ALA A 65 3.16 4.24 -0.03
CA ALA A 65 4.31 3.46 -0.48
C ALA A 65 4.60 3.74 -1.96
N SER A 66 5.76 3.33 -2.41
CA SER A 66 6.13 3.30 -3.82
C SER A 66 5.93 1.90 -4.39
N ALA A 67 5.46 1.81 -5.64
CA ALA A 67 5.38 0.56 -6.38
C ALA A 67 6.25 0.64 -7.64
N LYS A 68 7.00 -0.41 -7.91
CA LYS A 68 7.92 -0.50 -9.05
C LYS A 68 7.75 -1.85 -9.75
N ALA A 69 7.62 -1.83 -11.07
CA ALA A 69 7.64 -3.04 -11.87
C ALA A 69 9.04 -3.66 -11.85
N LEU A 70 9.14 -4.95 -11.55
CA LEU A 70 10.37 -5.71 -11.55
C LEU A 70 10.63 -6.36 -12.91
N ILE A 71 9.57 -6.66 -13.64
CA ILE A 71 9.56 -7.19 -15.00
C ILE A 71 8.52 -6.42 -15.82
N ASN A 72 8.42 -6.72 -17.11
CA ASN A 72 7.35 -6.18 -17.94
C ASN A 72 6.00 -6.59 -17.38
N SER A 73 5.16 -5.63 -17.05
CA SER A 73 3.93 -5.85 -16.27
C SER A 73 2.78 -5.03 -16.84
N ASP A 74 1.59 -5.62 -16.84
CA ASP A 74 0.35 -4.95 -17.20
C ASP A 74 -0.40 -4.54 -15.94
N ILE A 75 -0.77 -3.27 -15.87
CA ILE A 75 -1.47 -2.66 -14.75
C ILE A 75 -2.79 -2.08 -15.22
N GLY A 76 -3.89 -2.55 -14.63
CA GLY A 76 -5.18 -1.88 -14.72
C GLY A 76 -5.27 -0.73 -13.74
N ALA A 77 -5.86 0.40 -14.14
CA ALA A 77 -6.06 1.55 -13.28
C ALA A 77 -7.50 2.04 -13.35
N ILE A 78 -8.08 2.37 -12.19
CA ILE A 78 -9.40 3.00 -12.08
C ILE A 78 -9.25 4.23 -11.20
N ASN A 79 -9.69 5.40 -11.69
CA ASN A 79 -9.70 6.61 -10.87
C ASN A 79 -10.86 6.60 -9.85
N LYS A 80 -10.75 7.41 -8.82
CA LYS A 80 -11.72 7.51 -7.73
C LYS A 80 -13.14 7.80 -8.22
N LYS A 81 -13.30 8.73 -9.16
CA LYS A 81 -14.59 9.14 -9.67
C LYS A 81 -15.29 7.98 -10.39
N ASP A 82 -14.59 7.32 -11.29
CA ASP A 82 -15.14 6.19 -12.06
C ASP A 82 -15.42 4.99 -11.15
N PHE A 83 -14.55 4.73 -10.18
CA PHE A 83 -14.77 3.69 -9.17
C PHE A 83 -16.10 3.85 -8.44
N PHE A 84 -16.36 5.04 -7.89
CA PHE A 84 -17.63 5.30 -7.19
C PHE A 84 -18.83 5.38 -8.12
N ASN A 85 -18.66 5.89 -9.34
CA ASN A 85 -19.74 5.88 -10.33
C ASN A 85 -20.19 4.46 -10.67
N ILE A 86 -19.24 3.53 -10.84
CA ILE A 86 -19.55 2.11 -11.10
C ILE A 86 -20.25 1.49 -9.90
N CYS A 87 -19.76 1.72 -8.69
CA CYS A 87 -20.37 1.21 -7.46
C CYS A 87 -21.81 1.74 -7.26
N ASN A 88 -22.05 3.00 -7.56
CA ASN A 88 -23.36 3.62 -7.42
C ASN A 88 -24.35 3.20 -8.53
N ALA A 89 -23.85 2.96 -9.73
CA ALA A 89 -24.68 2.50 -10.85
C ALA A 89 -25.15 1.05 -10.67
N ASN A 90 -24.37 0.22 -9.97
CA ASN A 90 -24.70 -1.16 -9.67
C ASN A 90 -24.34 -1.49 -8.23
N ASN A 91 -25.33 -1.41 -7.33
CA ASN A 91 -25.14 -1.60 -5.90
C ASN A 91 -24.65 -3.01 -5.53
N GLU A 92 -25.04 -4.04 -6.29
CA GLU A 92 -24.58 -5.41 -6.05
C GLU A 92 -23.09 -5.55 -6.34
N VAL A 93 -22.62 -5.01 -7.46
CA VAL A 93 -21.20 -4.97 -7.82
C VAL A 93 -20.44 -4.10 -6.82
N GLY A 94 -20.98 -2.93 -6.49
CA GLY A 94 -20.39 -2.02 -5.51
C GLY A 94 -20.19 -2.69 -4.14
N TYR A 95 -21.21 -3.38 -3.65
CA TYR A 95 -21.13 -4.13 -2.40
C TYR A 95 -20.03 -5.21 -2.42
N LYS A 96 -19.99 -6.03 -3.48
CA LYS A 96 -18.98 -7.09 -3.61
C LYS A 96 -17.56 -6.52 -3.65
N VAL A 97 -17.35 -5.47 -4.43
CA VAL A 97 -16.03 -4.83 -4.56
C VAL A 97 -15.58 -4.22 -3.24
N LEU A 98 -16.44 -3.46 -2.58
CA LEU A 98 -16.12 -2.83 -1.29
C LEU A 98 -15.87 -3.88 -0.20
N LYS A 99 -16.67 -4.95 -0.15
CA LYS A 99 -16.46 -6.06 0.79
C LYS A 99 -15.09 -6.70 0.59
N ASN A 100 -14.67 -6.95 -0.66
CA ASN A 100 -13.37 -7.51 -0.96
C ASN A 100 -12.22 -6.55 -0.61
N LEU A 101 -12.38 -5.26 -0.90
CA LEU A 101 -11.38 -4.23 -0.52
C LEU A 101 -11.22 -4.12 0.99
N ILE A 102 -12.32 -4.15 1.74
CA ILE A 102 -12.27 -4.15 3.21
C ILE A 102 -11.53 -5.39 3.72
N GLY A 103 -11.75 -6.56 3.14
CA GLY A 103 -11.01 -7.77 3.46
C GLY A 103 -9.50 -7.61 3.26
N ILE A 104 -9.08 -7.07 2.12
CA ILE A 104 -7.67 -6.81 1.80
C ILE A 104 -7.06 -5.81 2.80
N ILE A 105 -7.74 -4.71 3.09
CA ILE A 105 -7.28 -3.69 4.04
C ILE A 105 -7.18 -4.26 5.45
N THR A 106 -8.14 -5.09 5.85
CA THR A 106 -8.15 -5.76 7.17
C THR A 106 -6.95 -6.69 7.32
N GLU A 107 -6.62 -7.50 6.32
CA GLU A 107 -5.44 -8.36 6.36
C GLU A 107 -4.15 -7.54 6.43
N LYS A 108 -4.02 -6.48 5.65
CA LYS A 108 -2.87 -5.56 5.72
C LYS A 108 -2.73 -4.93 7.11
N LEU A 109 -3.84 -4.56 7.75
CA LEU A 109 -3.84 -4.01 9.11
C LEU A 109 -3.37 -5.06 10.13
N ILE A 110 -3.87 -6.28 10.05
CA ILE A 110 -3.46 -7.38 10.94
C ILE A 110 -1.97 -7.66 10.80
N ASP A 111 -1.46 -7.76 9.58
CA ASP A 111 -0.04 -7.99 9.32
C ASP A 111 0.83 -6.84 9.86
N THR A 112 0.40 -5.60 9.66
CA THR A 112 1.09 -4.42 10.19
C THR A 112 1.11 -4.43 11.72
N ASN A 113 0.00 -4.77 12.37
CA ASN A 113 -0.07 -4.87 13.83
C ASN A 113 0.87 -5.98 14.37
N HIS A 114 0.97 -7.12 13.69
CA HIS A 114 1.93 -8.16 14.05
C HIS A 114 3.38 -7.70 13.90
N GLN A 115 3.70 -6.96 12.86
CA GLN A 115 5.05 -6.40 12.67
C GLN A 115 5.41 -5.39 13.75
N VAL A 116 4.46 -4.51 14.14
CA VAL A 116 4.65 -3.55 15.23
C VAL A 116 4.89 -4.27 16.55
N LEU A 117 4.12 -5.32 16.86
CA LEU A 117 4.29 -6.11 18.07
C LEU A 117 5.64 -6.81 18.13
N LYS A 118 6.08 -7.43 17.03
CA LYS A 118 7.42 -8.03 16.95
C LYS A 118 8.53 -7.02 17.18
N LEU A 119 8.43 -5.85 16.57
CA LEU A 119 9.41 -4.78 16.72
C LEU A 119 9.44 -4.25 18.16
N THR A 120 8.29 -4.06 18.78
CA THR A 120 8.15 -3.61 20.17
C THR A 120 8.77 -4.63 21.12
N THR A 121 8.50 -5.92 20.91
CA THR A 121 9.06 -7.01 21.71
C THR A 121 10.59 -7.04 21.58
N ALA A 122 11.12 -6.98 20.36
CA ALA A 122 12.56 -6.97 20.12
C ALA A 122 13.24 -5.76 20.80
N PHE A 123 12.59 -4.59 20.75
CA PHE A 123 13.10 -3.37 21.38
C PHE A 123 13.11 -3.49 22.91
N SER A 124 12.04 -4.03 23.50
CA SER A 124 11.99 -4.29 24.95
C SER A 124 13.10 -5.23 25.40
N LEU A 125 13.35 -6.31 24.65
CA LEU A 125 14.44 -7.25 24.97
C LEU A 125 15.84 -6.61 24.91
N LEU A 126 16.02 -5.60 24.06
CA LEU A 126 17.29 -4.84 23.98
C LEU A 126 17.47 -3.88 25.16
N ILE A 127 16.37 -3.32 25.68
CA ILE A 127 16.42 -2.37 26.80
C ILE A 127 16.57 -3.11 28.13
N ASP A 128 15.92 -4.26 28.31
CA ASP A 128 15.90 -5.03 29.56
C ASP A 128 17.21 -5.82 29.81
N ASN A 129 18.12 -5.80 28.87
CA ASN A 129 19.48 -6.31 29.00
C ASN A 129 20.49 -5.19 29.25
#